data_425d24da22dc67bf3147b7e3bce86d17
#
_entry.id   425d24da22dc67bf3147b7e3bce86d17
#
_cell.length_a   1.000
_cell.length_b   1.000
_cell.length_c   1.000
_cell.angle_alpha   90.00
_cell.angle_beta   90.00
_cell.angle_gamma   90.00
#
_symmetry.space_group_name_H-M   'P 1'
#
loop_
_entity.id
_entity.type
_entity.pdbx_description
1 polymer ?
#
loop_
_entity_poly.entity_id
_entity_poly.type
_entity_poly.pdbx_seq_one_letter_code
_entity_poly.pdbx_strand_id
1 'polypeptide(L)'
;MTITQGYLDDPVFELLSGTAAELGVRAFVIGGYARDCFLGRPNKDIDIVVEPVPGHPSPGIALAEAVAAKCRTRVSVFRNFGTAMLRYRGMEVEFVGARKESYHRESRKPIVEDGSLEEDQLRRDFTINAMAFSLQKEDFGALVDPFGGIRDLAEGIIRTPLDPVQTYTDDPLRMLRAIRFSAQLSTADRCFSIVPASLQAMRELAPRLRILSRERIVEEVNKMLLSERPSRAFEQMEETGLLKQFLPELSRLKGVETVDGKGHKENFTHSLQVLDNVVRFEAEAGQEPNLWLRWAALLHDIGKPASKRYVPGQGWTFHGHEVIGARMIPKIFEALKMPLNEKMKYVQKLVGLHLRPIALVDDEVTDSAVRRLLFDAGNDIDDLMLLCNADITSKNPAKVARLRRNFEWVKEKMAEVEAKDNLRNWKNPISGDYIMSLFGIAPCHTIGQLKEMVKNAILDGVIPYTFEAADAYMRARAEEIFGLQPVRPE
;
A
#
# COMPACT_ATOMS: atom_id res chain seq x y z
N MET A 1 -21.72 -9.42 32.78
CA MET A 1 -22.66 -9.58 31.65
C MET A 1 -22.02 -10.57 30.69
N THR A 2 -22.51 -11.79 30.65
CA THR A 2 -21.93 -12.86 29.83
C THR A 2 -22.46 -12.68 28.41
N ILE A 3 -21.68 -11.97 27.53
CA ILE A 3 -22.01 -11.84 26.12
C ILE A 3 -21.35 -13.03 25.44
N THR A 4 -22.05 -14.17 25.34
CA THR A 4 -21.42 -15.43 24.92
C THR A 4 -22.16 -16.13 23.79
N GLN A 5 -23.25 -15.60 23.27
CA GLN A 5 -23.99 -16.29 22.22
C GLN A 5 -23.51 -15.87 20.83
N GLY A 6 -22.97 -16.81 20.05
CA GLY A 6 -22.76 -16.72 18.63
C GLY A 6 -21.33 -16.44 18.14
N TYR A 7 -20.37 -16.15 19.03
CA TYR A 7 -19.01 -15.79 18.58
C TYR A 7 -18.07 -17.00 18.40
N LEU A 8 -18.34 -18.10 19.10
CA LEU A 8 -17.57 -19.34 19.04
C LEU A 8 -18.42 -20.52 18.51
N ASP A 9 -19.32 -20.26 17.55
CA ASP A 9 -20.24 -21.29 17.02
C ASP A 9 -19.56 -22.23 16.00
N ASP A 10 -18.38 -21.89 15.50
CA ASP A 10 -17.67 -22.81 14.60
C ASP A 10 -17.19 -24.05 15.36
N PRO A 11 -17.41 -25.26 14.81
CA PRO A 11 -17.02 -26.53 15.46
C PRO A 11 -15.53 -26.60 15.87
N VAL A 12 -14.67 -25.79 15.32
CA VAL A 12 -13.26 -25.72 15.73
C VAL A 12 -13.11 -25.34 17.19
N PHE A 13 -13.96 -24.46 17.70
CA PHE A 13 -13.85 -24.00 19.10
C PHE A 13 -14.27 -25.05 20.09
N GLU A 14 -15.30 -25.85 19.80
CA GLU A 14 -15.67 -27.02 20.62
C GLU A 14 -14.57 -28.09 20.63
N LEU A 15 -13.95 -28.30 19.45
CA LEU A 15 -12.82 -29.23 19.33
C LEU A 15 -11.61 -28.76 20.15
N LEU A 16 -11.29 -27.44 20.07
CA LEU A 16 -10.23 -26.83 20.86
C LEU A 16 -10.50 -26.94 22.35
N SER A 17 -11.71 -26.59 22.78
CA SER A 17 -12.14 -26.70 24.17
C SER A 17 -12.05 -28.15 24.72
N GLY A 18 -12.60 -29.10 23.97
CA GLY A 18 -12.55 -30.53 24.36
C GLY A 18 -11.12 -31.06 24.45
N THR A 19 -10.25 -30.66 23.51
CA THR A 19 -8.85 -31.09 23.49
C THR A 19 -8.03 -30.45 24.60
N ALA A 20 -8.26 -29.15 24.87
CA ALA A 20 -7.63 -28.47 26.01
C ALA A 20 -7.99 -29.11 27.35
N ALA A 21 -9.26 -29.44 27.52
CA ALA A 21 -9.73 -30.14 28.74
C ALA A 21 -9.08 -31.52 28.91
N GLU A 22 -8.92 -32.31 27.84
CA GLU A 22 -8.24 -33.62 27.89
C GLU A 22 -6.76 -33.47 28.28
N LEU A 23 -6.10 -32.40 27.85
CA LEU A 23 -4.71 -32.12 28.19
C LEU A 23 -4.54 -31.40 29.55
N GLY A 24 -5.64 -31.02 30.20
CA GLY A 24 -5.62 -30.26 31.45
C GLY A 24 -5.01 -28.87 31.33
N VAL A 25 -5.10 -28.25 30.14
CA VAL A 25 -4.56 -26.90 29.89
C VAL A 25 -5.68 -25.86 29.78
N ARG A 26 -5.40 -24.62 30.19
CA ARG A 26 -6.31 -23.48 30.00
C ARG A 26 -5.96 -22.78 28.70
N ALA A 27 -6.93 -22.65 27.80
CA ALA A 27 -6.76 -22.04 26.51
C ALA A 27 -7.80 -20.94 26.25
N PHE A 28 -7.42 -19.93 25.46
CA PHE A 28 -8.25 -18.76 25.19
C PHE A 28 -8.08 -18.34 23.74
N VAL A 29 -9.17 -17.91 23.09
CA VAL A 29 -9.14 -17.21 21.80
C VAL A 29 -8.88 -15.74 22.07
N ILE A 30 -7.86 -15.14 21.48
CA ILE A 30 -7.43 -13.78 21.83
C ILE A 30 -7.16 -12.91 20.59
N GLY A 31 -7.10 -11.62 20.81
CA GLY A 31 -6.57 -10.68 19.81
C GLY A 31 -7.56 -10.26 18.75
N GLY A 32 -7.11 -10.32 17.48
CA GLY A 32 -7.87 -9.83 16.32
C GLY A 32 -9.22 -10.51 16.16
N TYR A 33 -9.28 -11.82 16.39
CA TYR A 33 -10.53 -12.58 16.29
C TYR A 33 -11.58 -12.06 17.28
N ALA A 34 -11.22 -11.94 18.57
CA ALA A 34 -12.14 -11.45 19.60
C ALA A 34 -12.67 -10.04 19.28
N ARG A 35 -11.78 -9.13 18.84
CA ARG A 35 -12.17 -7.78 18.40
C ARG A 35 -13.15 -7.83 17.22
N ASP A 36 -12.84 -8.62 16.20
CA ASP A 36 -13.59 -8.64 14.95
C ASP A 36 -14.99 -9.27 15.11
N CYS A 37 -15.16 -10.21 16.07
CA CYS A 37 -16.47 -10.71 16.49
C CYS A 37 -17.39 -9.55 16.92
N PHE A 38 -16.94 -8.63 17.77
CA PHE A 38 -17.72 -7.50 18.22
C PHE A 38 -17.95 -6.44 17.16
N LEU A 39 -17.09 -6.39 16.14
CA LEU A 39 -17.25 -5.49 14.98
C LEU A 39 -18.12 -6.09 13.87
N GLY A 40 -18.54 -7.37 13.98
CA GLY A 40 -19.26 -8.08 12.93
C GLY A 40 -18.42 -8.28 11.67
N ARG A 41 -17.08 -8.34 11.79
CA ARG A 41 -16.16 -8.53 10.67
C ARG A 41 -15.76 -10.00 10.57
N PRO A 42 -15.77 -10.61 9.36
CA PRO A 42 -15.28 -11.96 9.17
C PRO A 42 -13.78 -12.02 9.46
N ASN A 43 -13.38 -12.96 10.30
CA ASN A 43 -11.97 -13.23 10.58
C ASN A 43 -11.73 -14.76 10.54
N LYS A 44 -10.69 -15.18 9.83
CA LYS A 44 -10.29 -16.57 9.69
C LYS A 44 -8.96 -16.89 10.39
N ASP A 45 -8.34 -15.85 10.96
CA ASP A 45 -7.09 -15.98 11.71
C ASP A 45 -7.41 -16.05 13.20
N ILE A 46 -7.18 -17.19 13.81
CA ILE A 46 -7.54 -17.49 15.19
C ILE A 46 -6.26 -17.63 16.00
N ASP A 47 -6.04 -16.73 16.94
CA ASP A 47 -4.93 -16.81 17.90
C ASP A 47 -5.40 -17.54 19.17
N ILE A 48 -4.75 -18.64 19.53
CA ILE A 48 -4.98 -19.38 20.77
C ILE A 48 -3.81 -19.17 21.71
N VAL A 49 -4.10 -18.60 22.87
CA VAL A 49 -3.15 -18.49 23.99
C VAL A 49 -3.43 -19.62 24.98
N VAL A 50 -2.37 -20.32 25.39
CA VAL A 50 -2.43 -21.42 26.35
C VAL A 50 -1.60 -21.06 27.57
N GLU A 51 -2.19 -21.10 28.76
CA GLU A 51 -1.47 -20.83 30.00
C GLU A 51 -0.43 -21.92 30.29
N PRO A 52 0.72 -21.58 30.91
CA PRO A 52 1.72 -22.56 31.27
C PRO A 52 1.20 -23.54 32.31
N VAL A 53 1.60 -24.80 32.16
CA VAL A 53 1.27 -25.88 33.13
C VAL A 53 2.57 -26.49 33.63
N PRO A 54 2.75 -26.65 34.94
CA PRO A 54 3.94 -27.30 35.49
C PRO A 54 4.21 -28.66 34.84
N GLY A 55 5.41 -28.89 34.35
CA GLY A 55 5.81 -30.13 33.68
C GLY A 55 5.52 -30.20 32.18
N HIS A 56 4.88 -29.16 31.57
CA HIS A 56 4.67 -29.04 30.14
C HIS A 56 5.46 -27.87 29.55
N PRO A 57 6.62 -28.11 28.93
CA PRO A 57 7.51 -27.03 28.48
C PRO A 57 6.94 -26.19 27.31
N SER A 58 5.89 -26.66 26.63
CA SER A 58 5.26 -25.97 25.51
C SER A 58 3.80 -26.36 25.35
N PRO A 59 2.91 -25.93 26.26
CA PRO A 59 1.51 -26.40 26.28
C PRO A 59 0.74 -25.96 25.00
N GLY A 60 1.07 -24.81 24.38
CA GLY A 60 0.49 -24.40 23.11
C GLY A 60 0.83 -25.35 21.96
N ILE A 61 2.08 -25.82 21.87
CA ILE A 61 2.49 -26.81 20.86
C ILE A 61 1.79 -28.14 21.10
N ALA A 62 1.72 -28.61 22.36
CA ALA A 62 1.05 -29.85 22.71
C ALA A 62 -0.45 -29.83 22.33
N LEU A 63 -1.12 -28.70 22.60
CA LEU A 63 -2.53 -28.54 22.20
C LEU A 63 -2.67 -28.53 20.65
N ALA A 64 -1.79 -27.82 19.92
CA ALA A 64 -1.82 -27.82 18.48
C ALA A 64 -1.61 -29.18 17.85
N GLU A 65 -0.66 -30.00 18.37
CA GLU A 65 -0.38 -31.35 17.90
C GLU A 65 -1.58 -32.28 18.17
N ALA A 66 -2.21 -32.20 19.36
CA ALA A 66 -3.37 -32.98 19.71
C ALA A 66 -4.60 -32.65 18.85
N VAL A 67 -4.85 -31.34 18.59
CA VAL A 67 -5.93 -30.89 17.71
C VAL A 67 -5.66 -31.34 16.27
N ALA A 68 -4.43 -31.20 15.77
CA ALA A 68 -4.05 -31.63 14.43
C ALA A 68 -4.27 -33.14 14.23
N ALA A 69 -3.96 -33.97 15.24
CA ALA A 69 -4.20 -35.41 15.21
C ALA A 69 -5.70 -35.73 15.07
N LYS A 70 -6.55 -35.03 15.83
CA LYS A 70 -8.02 -35.20 15.77
C LYS A 70 -8.60 -34.73 14.44
N CYS A 71 -8.10 -33.64 13.90
CA CYS A 71 -8.53 -33.10 12.63
C CYS A 71 -7.94 -33.83 11.42
N ARG A 72 -6.97 -34.70 11.60
CA ARG A 72 -6.18 -35.35 10.54
C ARG A 72 -5.54 -34.33 9.61
N THR A 73 -5.05 -33.19 10.16
CA THR A 73 -4.38 -32.13 9.44
C THR A 73 -2.90 -32.04 9.83
N ARG A 74 -2.13 -31.29 9.06
CA ARG A 74 -0.71 -31.02 9.37
C ARG A 74 -0.59 -29.83 10.31
N VAL A 75 0.33 -29.93 11.28
CA VAL A 75 0.74 -28.83 12.15
C VAL A 75 2.15 -28.36 11.74
N SER A 76 2.35 -27.07 11.67
CA SER A 76 3.65 -26.42 11.52
C SER A 76 4.11 -25.96 12.89
N VAL A 77 5.24 -26.48 13.38
CA VAL A 77 5.76 -26.18 14.72
C VAL A 77 7.01 -25.31 14.61
N PHE A 78 7.01 -24.18 15.28
CA PHE A 78 8.11 -23.21 15.34
C PHE A 78 8.74 -23.22 16.74
N ARG A 79 9.52 -24.26 17.04
CA ARG A 79 10.06 -24.54 18.40
C ARG A 79 10.85 -23.38 18.99
N ASN A 80 11.62 -22.66 18.16
CA ASN A 80 12.40 -21.49 18.60
C ASN A 80 11.56 -20.32 19.10
N PHE A 81 10.27 -20.29 18.70
CA PHE A 81 9.32 -19.24 19.08
C PHE A 81 8.25 -19.75 20.07
N GLY A 82 8.25 -21.05 20.37
CA GLY A 82 7.22 -21.67 21.21
C GLY A 82 5.83 -21.61 20.59
N THR A 83 5.71 -21.56 19.25
CA THR A 83 4.43 -21.42 18.54
C THR A 83 4.18 -22.60 17.61
N ALA A 84 2.91 -22.85 17.31
CA ALA A 84 2.50 -23.81 16.30
C ALA A 84 1.30 -23.28 15.53
N MET A 85 1.11 -23.74 14.29
CA MET A 85 0.03 -23.31 13.41
C MET A 85 -0.55 -24.51 12.67
N LEU A 86 -1.86 -24.53 12.52
CA LEU A 86 -2.56 -25.47 11.65
C LEU A 86 -3.64 -24.78 10.82
N ARG A 87 -4.02 -25.40 9.71
CA ARG A 87 -5.14 -24.97 8.88
C ARG A 87 -6.29 -25.97 9.00
N TYR A 88 -7.46 -25.46 9.31
CA TYR A 88 -8.68 -26.25 9.44
C TYR A 88 -9.86 -25.53 8.79
N ARG A 89 -10.50 -26.17 7.80
CA ARG A 89 -11.67 -25.64 7.07
C ARG A 89 -11.52 -24.20 6.56
N GLY A 90 -10.32 -23.86 6.11
CA GLY A 90 -10.03 -22.52 5.59
C GLY A 90 -9.76 -21.45 6.66
N MET A 91 -9.71 -21.82 7.93
CA MET A 91 -9.21 -21.02 9.04
C MET A 91 -7.74 -21.35 9.31
N GLU A 92 -7.00 -20.35 9.73
CA GLU A 92 -5.62 -20.47 10.21
C GLU A 92 -5.65 -20.32 11.74
N VAL A 93 -5.18 -21.34 12.45
CA VAL A 93 -5.20 -21.37 13.92
C VAL A 93 -3.76 -21.38 14.41
N GLU A 94 -3.34 -20.31 15.06
CA GLU A 94 -2.03 -20.16 15.68
C GLU A 94 -2.12 -20.43 17.18
N PHE A 95 -1.15 -21.18 17.72
CA PHE A 95 -1.07 -21.53 19.13
C PHE A 95 0.20 -20.96 19.73
N VAL A 96 0.05 -20.23 20.83
CA VAL A 96 1.16 -19.62 21.57
C VAL A 96 0.99 -19.90 23.07
N GLY A 97 2.11 -20.04 23.78
CA GLY A 97 2.08 -20.03 25.25
C GLY A 97 1.79 -18.62 25.77
N ALA A 98 1.01 -18.49 26.84
CA ALA A 98 0.89 -17.23 27.55
C ALA A 98 2.24 -16.83 28.11
N ARG A 99 2.63 -15.56 27.89
CA ARG A 99 3.98 -15.10 28.20
C ARG A 99 3.99 -13.66 28.70
N LYS A 100 4.95 -13.37 29.55
CA LYS A 100 5.37 -12.02 29.86
C LYS A 100 6.63 -11.67 29.08
N GLU A 101 6.78 -10.40 28.75
CA GLU A 101 7.92 -9.90 28.00
C GLU A 101 8.58 -8.79 28.79
N SER A 102 9.93 -8.80 28.82
CA SER A 102 10.74 -7.69 29.30
C SER A 102 11.67 -7.23 28.19
N TYR A 103 11.95 -5.93 28.14
CA TYR A 103 12.70 -5.32 27.03
C TYR A 103 13.94 -4.60 27.55
N HIS A 104 15.04 -4.70 26.80
CA HIS A 104 16.18 -3.84 26.98
C HIS A 104 16.02 -2.56 26.14
N ARG A 105 16.36 -1.41 26.70
CA ARG A 105 16.15 -0.08 26.08
C ARG A 105 16.71 0.07 24.66
N GLU A 106 17.78 -0.66 24.33
CA GLU A 106 18.46 -0.60 23.02
C GLU A 106 18.06 -1.74 22.07
N SER A 107 17.20 -2.66 22.50
CA SER A 107 16.76 -3.79 21.72
C SER A 107 15.25 -3.93 21.79
N ARG A 108 14.62 -4.19 20.64
CA ARG A 108 13.22 -4.60 20.56
C ARG A 108 13.00 -6.12 20.73
N LYS A 109 14.09 -6.89 20.89
CA LYS A 109 13.94 -8.34 21.13
C LYS A 109 13.60 -8.52 22.61
N PRO A 110 12.39 -9.01 22.92
CA PRO A 110 12.02 -9.25 24.31
C PRO A 110 12.79 -10.43 24.87
N ILE A 111 13.02 -10.38 26.18
CA ILE A 111 13.24 -11.57 26.98
C ILE A 111 11.84 -12.11 27.28
N VAL A 112 11.58 -13.35 26.87
CA VAL A 112 10.28 -14.01 26.97
C VAL A 112 10.33 -15.02 28.09
N GLU A 113 9.38 -14.95 29.00
CA GLU A 113 9.18 -15.91 30.08
C GLU A 113 7.70 -16.36 30.08
N ASP A 114 7.44 -17.53 30.64
CA ASP A 114 6.06 -17.99 30.86
C ASP A 114 5.30 -17.00 31.74
N GLY A 115 4.07 -16.70 31.37
CA GLY A 115 3.21 -15.74 32.05
C GLY A 115 1.77 -16.20 32.16
N SER A 116 0.98 -15.53 32.94
CA SER A 116 -0.48 -15.71 32.99
C SER A 116 -1.16 -15.12 31.75
N LEU A 117 -2.46 -15.46 31.55
CA LEU A 117 -3.26 -14.78 30.52
C LEU A 117 -3.25 -13.26 30.69
N GLU A 118 -3.39 -12.76 31.93
CA GLU A 118 -3.42 -11.32 32.22
C GLU A 118 -2.08 -10.65 31.85
N GLU A 119 -0.94 -11.28 32.15
CA GLU A 119 0.38 -10.78 31.75
C GLU A 119 0.53 -10.78 30.20
N ASP A 120 -0.01 -11.79 29.51
CA ASP A 120 -0.04 -11.81 28.04
C ASP A 120 -0.93 -10.71 27.46
N GLN A 121 -2.10 -10.48 28.04
CA GLN A 121 -2.99 -9.39 27.66
C GLN A 121 -2.38 -8.00 27.93
N LEU A 122 -1.68 -7.84 29.07
CA LEU A 122 -1.05 -6.59 29.49
C LEU A 122 0.06 -6.14 28.52
N ARG A 123 0.85 -7.07 27.95
CA ARG A 123 1.94 -6.78 27.03
C ARG A 123 1.47 -6.46 25.60
N ARG A 124 0.19 -6.64 25.28
CA ARG A 124 -0.36 -6.41 23.93
C ARG A 124 -0.34 -4.91 23.59
N ASP A 125 -0.47 -4.65 22.30
CA ASP A 125 -0.41 -3.28 21.78
C ASP A 125 -1.58 -2.40 22.22
N PHE A 126 -2.83 -2.93 22.12
CA PHE A 126 -4.04 -2.15 22.41
C PHE A 126 -5.05 -2.97 23.18
N THR A 127 -5.86 -2.28 24.01
CA THR A 127 -6.95 -2.86 24.81
C THR A 127 -7.91 -3.67 23.94
N ILE A 128 -8.26 -3.16 22.76
CA ILE A 128 -9.16 -3.81 21.80
C ILE A 128 -8.60 -5.11 21.21
N ASN A 129 -7.28 -5.35 21.28
CA ASN A 129 -6.60 -6.56 20.86
C ASN A 129 -6.19 -7.42 22.07
N ALA A 130 -6.47 -6.97 23.29
CA ALA A 130 -6.17 -7.69 24.51
C ALA A 130 -7.37 -8.51 25.05
N MET A 131 -8.55 -8.38 24.44
CA MET A 131 -9.73 -9.17 24.78
C MET A 131 -9.55 -10.63 24.42
N ALA A 132 -10.07 -11.53 25.25
CA ALA A 132 -10.03 -12.95 25.02
C ALA A 132 -11.38 -13.62 25.31
N PHE A 133 -11.66 -14.76 24.67
CA PHE A 133 -12.75 -15.67 25.01
C PHE A 133 -12.21 -16.95 25.66
N SER A 134 -12.79 -17.37 26.75
CA SER A 134 -12.44 -18.64 27.40
C SER A 134 -12.86 -19.86 26.55
N LEU A 135 -11.97 -20.84 26.48
CA LEU A 135 -12.24 -22.16 25.90
C LEU A 135 -12.42 -23.21 26.97
N GLN A 136 -12.49 -22.86 28.27
CA GLN A 136 -12.75 -23.78 29.33
C GLN A 136 -14.22 -24.25 29.28
N LYS A 137 -14.50 -25.51 29.67
CA LYS A 137 -15.86 -26.06 29.65
C LYS A 137 -16.81 -25.30 30.59
N GLU A 138 -16.30 -24.84 31.71
CA GLU A 138 -17.06 -24.22 32.80
C GLU A 138 -17.54 -22.79 32.40
N ASP A 139 -16.80 -22.10 31.58
CA ASP A 139 -17.06 -20.72 31.16
C ASP A 139 -16.83 -20.47 29.65
N PHE A 140 -17.10 -21.53 28.85
CA PHE A 140 -16.91 -21.48 27.40
C PHE A 140 -17.54 -20.26 26.76
N GLY A 141 -16.74 -19.50 26.01
CA GLY A 141 -17.14 -18.26 25.35
C GLY A 141 -17.24 -17.05 26.29
N ALA A 142 -16.94 -17.17 27.59
CA ALA A 142 -16.90 -16.02 28.48
C ALA A 142 -15.81 -15.01 28.06
N LEU A 143 -16.18 -13.72 28.03
CA LEU A 143 -15.26 -12.64 27.72
C LEU A 143 -14.33 -12.37 28.91
N VAL A 144 -13.02 -12.36 28.66
CA VAL A 144 -11.96 -11.95 29.59
C VAL A 144 -11.39 -10.61 29.08
N ASP A 145 -11.76 -9.50 29.72
CA ASP A 145 -11.41 -8.15 29.32
C ASP A 145 -10.99 -7.28 30.51
N PRO A 146 -9.81 -7.53 31.13
CA PRO A 146 -9.36 -6.80 32.30
C PRO A 146 -9.01 -5.33 32.00
N PHE A 147 -8.77 -4.96 30.74
CA PHE A 147 -8.32 -3.62 30.36
C PHE A 147 -9.40 -2.77 29.69
N GLY A 148 -10.65 -3.24 29.62
CA GLY A 148 -11.78 -2.49 29.10
C GLY A 148 -11.79 -2.33 27.58
N GLY A 149 -11.26 -3.33 26.87
CA GLY A 149 -11.18 -3.34 25.40
C GLY A 149 -12.55 -3.25 24.74
N ILE A 150 -13.60 -3.87 25.31
CA ILE A 150 -14.96 -3.81 24.77
C ILE A 150 -15.55 -2.39 24.87
N ARG A 151 -15.24 -1.66 25.94
CA ARG A 151 -15.64 -0.25 26.08
C ARG A 151 -14.90 0.62 25.07
N ASP A 152 -13.58 0.49 24.97
CA ASP A 152 -12.77 1.24 24.02
C ASP A 152 -13.20 0.92 22.58
N LEU A 153 -13.55 -0.35 22.30
CA LEU A 153 -14.10 -0.75 21.01
C LEU A 153 -15.44 -0.08 20.71
N ALA A 154 -16.36 -0.04 21.69
CA ALA A 154 -17.66 0.61 21.56
C ALA A 154 -17.54 2.13 21.32
N GLU A 155 -16.61 2.77 22.01
CA GLU A 155 -16.35 4.22 21.92
C GLU A 155 -15.45 4.59 20.73
N GLY A 156 -14.89 3.63 19.98
CA GLY A 156 -13.97 3.88 18.88
C GLY A 156 -12.61 4.43 19.35
N ILE A 157 -12.06 3.86 20.42
CA ILE A 157 -10.81 4.30 21.03
C ILE A 157 -9.68 3.31 20.79
N ILE A 158 -8.51 3.82 20.40
CA ILE A 158 -7.25 3.09 20.37
C ILE A 158 -6.43 3.51 21.59
N ARG A 159 -6.28 2.59 22.54
CA ARG A 159 -5.60 2.76 23.81
C ARG A 159 -4.68 1.59 24.09
N THR A 160 -3.51 1.83 24.68
CA THR A 160 -2.58 0.81 25.17
C THR A 160 -3.02 0.28 26.55
N PRO A 161 -2.88 -1.03 26.85
CA PRO A 161 -3.14 -1.55 28.21
C PRO A 161 -2.23 -0.93 29.27
N LEU A 162 -0.95 -0.75 28.93
CA LEU A 162 0.07 -0.06 29.74
C LEU A 162 0.20 1.41 29.36
N ASP A 163 1.05 2.12 30.11
CA ASP A 163 1.48 3.46 29.74
C ASP A 163 2.02 3.49 28.30
N PRO A 164 1.56 4.44 27.45
CA PRO A 164 1.95 4.47 26.04
C PRO A 164 3.44 4.73 25.84
N VAL A 165 4.11 5.48 26.73
CA VAL A 165 5.55 5.72 26.64
C VAL A 165 6.32 4.40 26.81
N GLN A 166 5.93 3.58 27.79
CA GLN A 166 6.48 2.26 27.98
C GLN A 166 6.19 1.36 26.77
N THR A 167 4.92 1.24 26.37
CA THR A 167 4.47 0.39 25.28
C THR A 167 5.21 0.67 23.97
N TYR A 168 5.43 1.94 23.64
CA TYR A 168 6.12 2.35 22.40
C TYR A 168 7.66 2.35 22.54
N THR A 169 8.18 2.43 23.76
CA THR A 169 9.59 2.20 24.03
C THR A 169 9.96 0.73 23.83
N ASP A 170 9.10 -0.17 24.26
CA ASP A 170 9.28 -1.63 24.14
C ASP A 170 9.27 -2.07 22.66
N ASP A 171 8.24 -1.71 21.90
CA ASP A 171 8.20 -1.92 20.44
C ASP A 171 7.69 -0.68 19.71
N PRO A 172 8.59 0.11 19.09
CA PRO A 172 8.19 1.31 18.34
C PRO A 172 7.25 1.06 17.16
N LEU A 173 7.15 -0.18 16.64
CA LEU A 173 6.21 -0.52 15.58
C LEU A 173 4.76 -0.31 16.03
N ARG A 174 4.49 -0.43 17.33
CA ARG A 174 3.16 -0.21 17.91
C ARG A 174 2.63 1.21 17.66
N MET A 175 3.50 2.21 17.48
CA MET A 175 3.10 3.55 17.06
C MET A 175 2.44 3.54 15.68
N LEU A 176 3.06 2.87 14.70
CA LEU A 176 2.48 2.71 13.36
C LEU A 176 1.24 1.83 13.39
N ARG A 177 1.22 0.79 14.21
CA ARG A 177 0.04 -0.08 14.38
C ARG A 177 -1.15 0.69 14.95
N ALA A 178 -0.94 1.62 15.91
CA ALA A 178 -2.02 2.48 16.43
C ALA A 178 -2.66 3.31 15.32
N ILE A 179 -1.83 3.97 14.51
CA ILE A 179 -2.29 4.75 13.35
C ILE A 179 -3.00 3.85 12.34
N ARG A 180 -2.44 2.68 12.02
CA ARG A 180 -3.08 1.71 11.13
C ARG A 180 -4.46 1.30 11.63
N PHE A 181 -4.57 0.91 12.90
CA PHE A 181 -5.88 0.51 13.45
C PHE A 181 -6.87 1.67 13.46
N SER A 182 -6.43 2.90 13.76
CA SER A 182 -7.32 4.07 13.67
C SER A 182 -7.86 4.29 12.26
N ALA A 183 -7.06 4.00 11.23
CA ALA A 183 -7.50 4.10 9.82
C ALA A 183 -8.35 2.90 9.37
N GLN A 184 -7.89 1.67 9.63
CA GLN A 184 -8.55 0.44 9.16
C GLN A 184 -9.87 0.11 9.87
N LEU A 185 -10.00 0.46 11.15
CA LEU A 185 -11.22 0.21 11.90
C LEU A 185 -12.27 1.31 11.71
N SER A 186 -11.87 2.49 11.23
CA SER A 186 -12.80 3.56 10.88
C SER A 186 -13.54 3.26 9.58
N THR A 187 -14.85 3.52 9.59
CA THR A 187 -15.74 3.46 8.43
C THR A 187 -16.46 4.80 8.27
N ALA A 188 -17.35 4.93 7.30
CA ALA A 188 -18.18 6.12 7.13
C ALA A 188 -19.00 6.44 8.41
N ASP A 189 -19.50 5.39 9.09
CA ASP A 189 -20.40 5.52 10.24
C ASP A 189 -19.69 5.47 11.59
N ARG A 190 -18.44 5.05 11.64
CA ARG A 190 -17.68 4.82 12.87
C ARG A 190 -16.24 5.30 12.76
N CYS A 191 -15.84 6.13 13.69
CA CYS A 191 -14.49 6.71 13.75
C CYS A 191 -13.71 6.14 14.93
N PHE A 192 -12.51 5.62 14.68
CA PHE A 192 -11.56 5.23 15.73
C PHE A 192 -10.51 6.30 15.93
N SER A 193 -10.30 6.72 17.17
CA SER A 193 -9.38 7.78 17.57
C SER A 193 -8.33 7.28 18.55
N ILE A 194 -7.10 7.72 18.35
CA ILE A 194 -5.99 7.42 19.27
C ILE A 194 -6.09 8.38 20.46
N VAL A 195 -5.94 7.86 21.68
CA VAL A 195 -5.99 8.70 22.89
C VAL A 195 -4.88 9.76 22.90
N PRO A 196 -5.12 10.97 23.45
CA PRO A 196 -4.14 12.06 23.43
C PRO A 196 -2.79 11.70 24.06
N ALA A 197 -2.78 10.90 25.13
CA ALA A 197 -1.54 10.44 25.78
C ALA A 197 -0.67 9.60 24.82
N SER A 198 -1.30 8.72 24.01
CA SER A 198 -0.59 7.95 22.99
C SER A 198 -0.03 8.83 21.88
N LEU A 199 -0.79 9.83 21.40
CA LEU A 199 -0.29 10.78 20.40
C LEU A 199 0.90 11.60 20.93
N GLN A 200 0.87 11.98 22.19
CA GLN A 200 1.98 12.69 22.83
C GLN A 200 3.22 11.79 22.93
N ALA A 201 3.07 10.54 23.39
CA ALA A 201 4.15 9.57 23.44
C ALA A 201 4.76 9.30 22.05
N MET A 202 3.92 9.26 20.99
CA MET A 202 4.40 9.11 19.61
C MET A 202 5.29 10.27 19.18
N ARG A 203 4.92 11.54 19.50
CA ARG A 203 5.74 12.72 19.18
C ARG A 203 7.11 12.64 19.85
N GLU A 204 7.16 12.23 21.10
CA GLU A 204 8.40 12.10 21.88
C GLU A 204 9.29 10.95 21.37
N LEU A 205 8.67 9.83 21.00
CA LEU A 205 9.35 8.59 20.64
C LEU A 205 9.50 8.38 19.12
N ALA A 206 9.03 9.31 18.28
CA ALA A 206 9.12 9.19 16.82
C ALA A 206 10.51 8.80 16.31
N PRO A 207 11.63 9.35 16.83
CA PRO A 207 12.99 8.97 16.40
C PRO A 207 13.32 7.49 16.62
N ARG A 208 12.62 6.79 17.53
CA ARG A 208 12.83 5.36 17.78
C ARG A 208 12.39 4.48 16.61
N LEU A 209 11.60 4.97 15.66
CA LEU A 209 11.31 4.21 14.43
C LEU A 209 12.57 3.80 13.66
N ARG A 210 13.70 4.49 13.87
CA ARG A 210 14.97 4.19 13.20
C ARG A 210 15.56 2.83 13.56
N ILE A 211 15.17 2.24 14.69
CA ILE A 211 15.62 0.89 15.09
C ILE A 211 14.87 -0.22 14.36
N LEU A 212 13.76 0.11 13.69
CA LEU A 212 12.97 -0.86 12.94
C LEU A 212 13.55 -1.09 11.53
N SER A 213 13.40 -2.30 11.03
CA SER A 213 13.66 -2.57 9.61
C SER A 213 12.64 -1.86 8.73
N ARG A 214 13.07 -1.42 7.56
CA ARG A 214 12.20 -0.71 6.61
C ARG A 214 11.05 -1.57 6.11
N GLU A 215 11.29 -2.87 5.96
CA GLU A 215 10.29 -3.84 5.53
C GLU A 215 9.09 -3.87 6.48
N ARG A 216 9.33 -3.87 7.80
CA ARG A 216 8.23 -3.85 8.80
C ARG A 216 7.45 -2.53 8.79
N ILE A 217 8.15 -1.40 8.60
CA ILE A 217 7.50 -0.09 8.47
C ILE A 217 6.59 -0.09 7.23
N VAL A 218 7.12 -0.52 6.08
CA VAL A 218 6.38 -0.54 4.81
C VAL A 218 5.19 -1.49 4.85
N GLU A 219 5.30 -2.62 5.55
CA GLU A 219 4.18 -3.53 5.74
C GLU A 219 2.99 -2.84 6.44
N GLU A 220 3.24 -2.08 7.50
CA GLU A 220 2.20 -1.29 8.17
C GLU A 220 1.66 -0.17 7.27
N VAL A 221 2.53 0.53 6.54
CA VAL A 221 2.15 1.60 5.60
C VAL A 221 1.29 1.04 4.46
N ASN A 222 1.64 -0.12 3.90
CA ASN A 222 0.84 -0.78 2.86
C ASN A 222 -0.56 -1.13 3.37
N LYS A 223 -0.68 -1.61 4.61
CA LYS A 223 -1.98 -1.88 5.24
C LYS A 223 -2.78 -0.59 5.46
N MET A 224 -2.12 0.54 5.75
CA MET A 224 -2.78 1.85 5.84
C MET A 224 -3.29 2.32 4.47
N LEU A 225 -2.46 2.20 3.43
CA LEU A 225 -2.84 2.55 2.06
C LEU A 225 -4.05 1.75 1.57
N LEU A 226 -4.20 0.50 2.01
CA LEU A 226 -5.33 -0.35 1.65
C LEU A 226 -6.60 -0.11 2.49
N SER A 227 -6.59 0.84 3.43
CA SER A 227 -7.78 1.24 4.18
C SER A 227 -8.77 2.06 3.33
N GLU A 228 -9.99 2.25 3.84
CA GLU A 228 -11.04 3.05 3.18
C GLU A 228 -10.70 4.54 3.12
N ARG A 229 -9.89 5.03 4.08
CA ARG A 229 -9.53 6.43 4.20
C ARG A 229 -8.07 6.60 4.61
N PRO A 230 -7.14 6.30 3.70
CA PRO A 230 -5.71 6.29 3.99
C PRO A 230 -5.16 7.67 4.36
N SER A 231 -5.74 8.77 3.86
CA SER A 231 -5.31 10.13 4.18
C SER A 231 -5.15 10.36 5.67
N ARG A 232 -6.08 9.85 6.46
CA ARG A 232 -6.08 9.97 7.92
C ARG A 232 -4.83 9.41 8.58
N ALA A 233 -4.33 8.27 8.08
CA ALA A 233 -3.10 7.67 8.60
C ALA A 233 -1.89 8.56 8.32
N PHE A 234 -1.80 9.12 7.11
CA PHE A 234 -0.68 10.00 6.74
C PHE A 234 -0.72 11.33 7.47
N GLU A 235 -1.92 11.91 7.68
CA GLU A 235 -2.11 13.10 8.52
C GLU A 235 -1.58 12.86 9.95
N GLN A 236 -1.98 11.76 10.57
CA GLN A 236 -1.52 11.41 11.93
C GLN A 236 -0.02 11.11 12.00
N MET A 237 0.55 10.43 10.99
CA MET A 237 1.99 10.20 10.92
C MET A 237 2.78 11.50 10.77
N GLU A 238 2.26 12.47 10.01
CA GLU A 238 2.88 13.77 9.85
C GLU A 238 2.78 14.61 11.15
N GLU A 239 1.61 14.65 11.79
CA GLU A 239 1.38 15.37 13.05
C GLU A 239 2.24 14.85 14.20
N THR A 240 2.51 13.56 14.23
CA THR A 240 3.33 12.90 15.26
C THR A 240 4.83 12.88 14.90
N GLY A 241 5.20 13.31 13.70
CA GLY A 241 6.58 13.30 13.21
C GLY A 241 7.13 11.91 12.85
N LEU A 242 6.27 10.90 12.82
CA LEU A 242 6.62 9.53 12.41
C LEU A 242 6.95 9.46 10.92
N LEU A 243 6.17 10.14 10.06
CA LEU A 243 6.35 10.13 8.61
C LEU A 243 7.75 10.55 8.20
N LYS A 244 8.25 11.60 8.77
CA LYS A 244 9.60 12.17 8.51
C LYS A 244 10.74 11.20 8.84
N GLN A 245 10.51 10.15 9.67
CA GLN A 245 11.55 9.19 10.05
C GLN A 245 11.86 8.15 8.95
N PHE A 246 10.92 7.93 8.02
CA PHE A 246 11.10 6.92 6.97
C PHE A 246 10.79 7.42 5.56
N LEU A 247 9.95 8.46 5.39
CA LEU A 247 9.59 9.06 4.11
C LEU A 247 9.62 10.59 4.20
N PRO A 248 10.80 11.21 4.47
CA PRO A 248 10.94 12.65 4.64
C PRO A 248 10.59 13.44 3.37
N GLU A 249 10.68 12.82 2.19
CA GLU A 249 10.30 13.43 0.92
C GLU A 249 8.84 13.84 0.91
N LEU A 250 7.95 12.98 1.43
CA LEU A 250 6.52 13.28 1.51
C LEU A 250 6.23 14.39 2.51
N SER A 251 6.91 14.41 3.67
CA SER A 251 6.79 15.50 4.65
C SER A 251 7.22 16.87 4.09
N ARG A 252 8.15 16.92 3.12
CA ARG A 252 8.57 18.17 2.46
C ARG A 252 7.50 18.80 1.57
N LEU A 253 6.45 18.06 1.23
CA LEU A 253 5.29 18.62 0.52
C LEU A 253 4.45 19.56 1.39
N LYS A 254 4.60 19.46 2.72
CA LYS A 254 3.85 20.27 3.68
C LYS A 254 4.33 21.72 3.72
N GLY A 255 3.39 22.61 3.94
CA GLY A 255 3.63 24.04 4.08
C GLY A 255 3.35 24.83 2.82
N VAL A 256 3.09 26.12 3.02
CA VAL A 256 2.83 27.08 1.97
C VAL A 256 3.76 28.28 2.18
N GLU A 257 4.54 28.61 1.16
CA GLU A 257 5.31 29.84 1.14
C GLU A 257 4.53 30.92 0.42
N THR A 258 4.53 32.12 0.99
CA THR A 258 3.88 33.29 0.41
C THR A 258 4.93 34.35 0.06
N VAL A 259 4.95 34.79 -1.20
CA VAL A 259 5.80 35.85 -1.70
C VAL A 259 4.88 36.85 -2.44
N ASP A 260 5.01 38.14 -2.16
CA ASP A 260 4.18 39.21 -2.75
C ASP A 260 2.67 38.94 -2.64
N GLY A 261 2.22 38.36 -1.52
CA GLY A 261 0.81 38.00 -1.27
C GLY A 261 0.31 36.76 -2.04
N LYS A 262 1.16 36.12 -2.84
CA LYS A 262 0.84 34.91 -3.61
C LYS A 262 1.40 33.67 -2.92
N GLY A 263 0.50 32.84 -2.36
CA GLY A 263 0.80 31.50 -1.86
C GLY A 263 0.59 30.44 -2.92
N HIS A 264 1.22 29.27 -2.76
CA HIS A 264 0.87 28.08 -3.55
C HIS A 264 -0.12 27.17 -2.79
N LYS A 265 -0.70 26.20 -3.52
CA LYS A 265 -1.52 25.14 -2.91
C LYS A 265 -0.67 24.34 -1.93
N GLU A 266 -1.26 23.93 -0.81
CA GLU A 266 -0.61 23.01 0.11
C GLU A 266 -0.56 21.61 -0.52
N ASN A 267 0.66 21.15 -0.86
CA ASN A 267 0.84 19.98 -1.71
C ASN A 267 0.66 18.67 -0.96
N PHE A 268 0.97 18.62 0.35
CA PHE A 268 0.78 17.42 1.16
C PHE A 268 -0.70 17.05 1.28
N THR A 269 -1.55 17.98 1.72
CA THR A 269 -3.00 17.78 1.79
C THR A 269 -3.60 17.45 0.43
N HIS A 270 -3.07 18.06 -0.65
CA HIS A 270 -3.49 17.75 -1.99
C HIS A 270 -3.21 16.29 -2.36
N SER A 271 -1.99 15.80 -2.11
CA SER A 271 -1.64 14.41 -2.40
C SER A 271 -2.51 13.42 -1.61
N LEU A 272 -2.87 13.76 -0.37
CA LEU A 272 -3.78 12.95 0.43
C LEU A 272 -5.21 12.96 -0.13
N GLN A 273 -5.68 14.11 -0.61
CA GLN A 273 -6.99 14.22 -1.27
C GLN A 273 -7.04 13.40 -2.56
N VAL A 274 -5.97 13.42 -3.36
CA VAL A 274 -5.85 12.59 -4.57
C VAL A 274 -5.88 11.11 -4.23
N LEU A 275 -5.16 10.71 -3.16
CA LEU A 275 -5.17 9.34 -2.67
C LEU A 275 -6.59 8.88 -2.28
N ASP A 276 -7.33 9.67 -1.49
CA ASP A 276 -8.71 9.35 -1.10
C ASP A 276 -9.67 9.33 -2.32
N ASN A 277 -9.43 10.20 -3.32
CA ASN A 277 -10.19 10.17 -4.57
C ASN A 277 -9.95 8.88 -5.35
N VAL A 278 -8.71 8.37 -5.41
CA VAL A 278 -8.40 7.07 -6.03
C VAL A 278 -9.17 5.95 -5.33
N VAL A 279 -9.13 5.90 -4.00
CA VAL A 279 -9.89 4.91 -3.21
C VAL A 279 -11.37 4.94 -3.55
N ARG A 280 -11.95 6.14 -3.60
CA ARG A 280 -13.37 6.31 -3.95
C ARG A 280 -13.66 5.83 -5.37
N PHE A 281 -12.83 6.15 -6.36
CA PHE A 281 -13.05 5.74 -7.75
C PHE A 281 -12.88 4.24 -7.95
N GLU A 282 -11.93 3.60 -7.28
CA GLU A 282 -11.81 2.14 -7.24
C GLU A 282 -13.11 1.49 -6.72
N ALA A 283 -13.64 2.01 -5.60
CA ALA A 283 -14.88 1.52 -5.00
C ALA A 283 -16.12 1.73 -5.90
N GLU A 284 -16.26 2.93 -6.50
CA GLU A 284 -17.35 3.27 -7.44
C GLU A 284 -17.31 2.38 -8.70
N ALA A 285 -16.11 1.97 -9.12
CA ALA A 285 -15.91 1.06 -10.26
C ALA A 285 -16.01 -0.43 -9.89
N GLY A 286 -16.22 -0.76 -8.61
CA GLY A 286 -16.23 -2.15 -8.12
C GLY A 286 -14.88 -2.87 -8.29
N GLN A 287 -13.77 -2.13 -8.33
CA GLN A 287 -12.43 -2.66 -8.47
C GLN A 287 -11.84 -3.04 -7.11
N GLU A 288 -11.02 -4.08 -7.11
CA GLU A 288 -10.21 -4.41 -5.93
C GLU A 288 -9.16 -3.32 -5.69
N PRO A 289 -8.84 -3.01 -4.41
CA PRO A 289 -7.85 -1.99 -4.08
C PRO A 289 -6.47 -2.25 -4.71
N ASN A 290 -5.99 -1.32 -5.53
CA ASN A 290 -4.67 -1.41 -6.15
C ASN A 290 -3.61 -0.67 -5.32
N LEU A 291 -2.85 -1.41 -4.51
CA LEU A 291 -1.80 -0.85 -3.65
C LEU A 291 -0.83 0.07 -4.41
N TRP A 292 -0.43 -0.31 -5.63
CA TRP A 292 0.59 0.41 -6.38
C TRP A 292 0.05 1.68 -7.02
N LEU A 293 -1.23 1.69 -7.42
CA LEU A 293 -1.92 2.90 -7.85
C LEU A 293 -2.05 3.89 -6.68
N ARG A 294 -2.36 3.41 -5.48
CA ARG A 294 -2.41 4.24 -4.28
C ARG A 294 -1.04 4.81 -3.88
N TRP A 295 0.04 4.04 -4.06
CA TRP A 295 1.41 4.57 -3.96
C TRP A 295 1.69 5.64 -5.02
N ALA A 296 1.27 5.45 -6.26
CA ALA A 296 1.41 6.46 -7.31
C ALA A 296 0.64 7.73 -6.98
N ALA A 297 -0.59 7.61 -6.49
CA ALA A 297 -1.40 8.76 -6.04
C ALA A 297 -0.75 9.54 -4.89
N LEU A 298 -0.19 8.83 -3.90
CA LEU A 298 0.52 9.45 -2.78
C LEU A 298 1.78 10.22 -3.24
N LEU A 299 2.48 9.72 -4.24
CA LEU A 299 3.79 10.20 -4.67
C LEU A 299 3.76 11.01 -5.98
N HIS A 300 2.59 11.25 -6.62
CA HIS A 300 2.53 11.89 -7.94
C HIS A 300 3.20 13.26 -7.96
N ASP A 301 3.07 14.01 -6.91
CA ASP A 301 3.58 15.36 -6.72
C ASP A 301 4.93 15.44 -5.96
N ILE A 302 5.58 14.32 -5.70
CA ILE A 302 6.78 14.25 -4.84
C ILE A 302 7.96 15.10 -5.36
N GLY A 303 7.97 15.43 -6.63
CA GLY A 303 8.99 16.28 -7.27
C GLY A 303 8.78 17.77 -7.06
N LYS A 304 7.62 18.24 -6.58
CA LYS A 304 7.28 19.66 -6.45
C LYS A 304 8.27 20.46 -5.59
N PRO A 305 8.71 20.00 -4.41
CA PRO A 305 9.69 20.75 -3.63
C PRO A 305 11.01 21.03 -4.36
N ALA A 306 11.46 20.08 -5.20
CA ALA A 306 12.71 20.23 -5.95
C ALA A 306 12.58 21.07 -7.23
N SER A 307 11.36 21.22 -7.77
CA SER A 307 11.08 22.04 -8.98
C SER A 307 10.53 23.42 -8.66
N LYS A 308 10.24 23.70 -7.38
CA LYS A 308 9.61 24.93 -6.92
C LYS A 308 10.42 26.18 -7.28
N ARG A 309 9.79 27.13 -7.95
CA ARG A 309 10.38 28.44 -8.30
C ARG A 309 9.33 29.53 -8.22
N TYR A 310 9.74 30.71 -7.73
CA TYR A 310 8.92 31.90 -7.78
C TYR A 310 9.29 32.72 -9.03
N VAL A 311 8.30 33.05 -9.86
CA VAL A 311 8.46 33.86 -11.06
C VAL A 311 7.70 35.18 -10.85
N PRO A 312 8.38 36.36 -10.86
CA PRO A 312 7.72 37.65 -10.70
C PRO A 312 6.59 37.82 -11.71
N GLY A 313 5.42 38.27 -11.24
CA GLY A 313 4.22 38.42 -12.06
C GLY A 313 3.38 37.13 -12.20
N GLN A 314 3.98 35.98 -12.34
CA GLN A 314 3.30 34.67 -12.48
C GLN A 314 3.01 34.02 -11.12
N GLY A 315 3.93 34.14 -10.16
CA GLY A 315 3.86 33.47 -8.86
C GLY A 315 4.67 32.16 -8.81
N TRP A 316 4.25 31.21 -7.97
CA TRP A 316 4.91 29.94 -7.80
C TRP A 316 4.68 28.99 -8.99
N THR A 317 5.76 28.39 -9.49
CA THR A 317 5.75 27.40 -10.57
C THR A 317 6.44 26.12 -10.15
N PHE A 318 6.05 24.99 -10.76
CA PHE A 318 6.53 23.63 -10.44
C PHE A 318 6.84 22.85 -11.73
N HIS A 319 7.32 23.53 -12.77
CA HIS A 319 7.56 22.88 -14.07
C HIS A 319 8.52 21.70 -13.96
N GLY A 320 8.18 20.60 -14.61
CA GLY A 320 8.99 19.38 -14.67
C GLY A 320 8.98 18.55 -13.38
N HIS A 321 8.06 18.82 -12.43
CA HIS A 321 7.99 18.06 -11.19
C HIS A 321 7.64 16.59 -11.44
N GLU A 322 6.90 16.25 -12.48
CA GLU A 322 6.58 14.91 -12.92
C GLU A 322 7.84 14.11 -13.31
N VAL A 323 8.75 14.75 -14.04
CA VAL A 323 10.04 14.14 -14.44
C VAL A 323 10.95 13.96 -13.22
N ILE A 324 11.04 14.98 -12.37
CA ILE A 324 11.83 14.93 -11.14
C ILE A 324 11.25 13.85 -10.20
N GLY A 325 9.93 13.84 -10.00
CA GLY A 325 9.24 12.84 -9.20
C GLY A 325 9.50 11.43 -9.68
N ALA A 326 9.34 11.17 -10.98
CA ALA A 326 9.63 9.86 -11.56
C ALA A 326 11.07 9.40 -11.30
N ARG A 327 12.06 10.31 -11.32
CA ARG A 327 13.48 10.00 -10.99
C ARG A 327 13.70 9.76 -9.50
N MET A 328 12.81 10.25 -8.64
CA MET A 328 12.89 10.01 -7.18
C MET A 328 12.35 8.64 -6.80
N ILE A 329 11.39 8.06 -7.55
CA ILE A 329 10.72 6.80 -7.21
C ILE A 329 11.71 5.65 -6.95
N PRO A 330 12.70 5.35 -7.82
CA PRO A 330 13.63 4.25 -7.56
C PRO A 330 14.40 4.42 -6.23
N LYS A 331 14.83 5.64 -5.90
CA LYS A 331 15.55 5.95 -4.66
C LYS A 331 14.66 5.80 -3.42
N ILE A 332 13.39 6.21 -3.51
CA ILE A 332 12.39 6.06 -2.43
C ILE A 332 12.14 4.56 -2.19
N PHE A 333 11.91 3.78 -3.25
CA PHE A 333 11.66 2.34 -3.15
C PHE A 333 12.87 1.59 -2.56
N GLU A 334 14.09 1.94 -2.99
CA GLU A 334 15.32 1.37 -2.43
C GLU A 334 15.48 1.71 -0.94
N ALA A 335 15.29 2.98 -0.56
CA ALA A 335 15.38 3.43 0.83
C ALA A 335 14.33 2.77 1.74
N LEU A 336 13.16 2.48 1.22
CA LEU A 336 12.06 1.79 1.90
C LEU A 336 12.15 0.26 1.82
N LYS A 337 13.15 -0.30 1.11
CA LYS A 337 13.25 -1.76 0.85
C LYS A 337 12.03 -2.35 0.17
N MET A 338 11.41 -1.57 -0.71
CA MET A 338 10.29 -2.01 -1.56
C MET A 338 10.80 -2.72 -2.81
N PRO A 339 9.96 -3.50 -3.52
CA PRO A 339 10.36 -4.23 -4.73
C PRO A 339 10.85 -3.29 -5.85
N LEU A 340 12.08 -3.51 -6.35
CA LEU A 340 12.69 -2.76 -7.47
C LEU A 340 12.39 -3.42 -8.83
N ASN A 341 11.18 -3.92 -9.02
CA ASN A 341 10.73 -4.66 -10.20
C ASN A 341 9.64 -3.88 -10.97
N GLU A 342 8.78 -4.58 -11.69
CA GLU A 342 7.67 -3.99 -12.46
C GLU A 342 6.73 -3.12 -11.61
N LYS A 343 6.60 -3.38 -10.31
CA LYS A 343 5.79 -2.55 -9.40
C LYS A 343 6.37 -1.15 -9.25
N MET A 344 7.68 -1.04 -9.07
CA MET A 344 8.38 0.25 -9.03
C MET A 344 8.26 0.97 -10.37
N LYS A 345 8.47 0.28 -11.50
CA LYS A 345 8.37 0.86 -12.84
C LYS A 345 6.96 1.37 -13.12
N TYR A 346 5.94 0.66 -12.67
CA TYR A 346 4.55 1.06 -12.75
C TYR A 346 4.31 2.39 -12.01
N VAL A 347 4.71 2.49 -10.74
CA VAL A 347 4.57 3.73 -9.96
C VAL A 347 5.36 4.87 -10.61
N GLN A 348 6.61 4.60 -11.04
CA GLN A 348 7.46 5.58 -11.73
C GLN A 348 6.81 6.11 -13.02
N LYS A 349 6.21 5.22 -13.82
CA LYS A 349 5.51 5.57 -15.05
C LYS A 349 4.31 6.47 -14.77
N LEU A 350 3.45 6.09 -13.82
CA LEU A 350 2.26 6.88 -13.47
C LEU A 350 2.64 8.26 -12.95
N VAL A 351 3.63 8.35 -12.06
CA VAL A 351 4.16 9.64 -11.57
C VAL A 351 4.71 10.50 -12.72
N GLY A 352 5.43 9.89 -13.68
CA GLY A 352 5.97 10.61 -14.83
C GLY A 352 4.95 11.09 -15.85
N LEU A 353 3.80 10.42 -15.93
CA LEU A 353 2.79 10.68 -16.96
C LEU A 353 1.54 11.39 -16.44
N HIS A 354 1.39 11.60 -15.11
CA HIS A 354 0.13 12.04 -14.50
C HIS A 354 -0.42 13.37 -15.03
N LEU A 355 0.42 14.25 -15.55
CA LEU A 355 -0.02 15.53 -16.15
C LEU A 355 -0.44 15.40 -17.62
N ARG A 356 -0.02 14.34 -18.33
CA ARG A 356 -0.24 14.25 -19.78
C ARG A 356 -1.71 14.19 -20.19
N PRO A 357 -2.57 13.36 -19.56
CA PRO A 357 -3.99 13.38 -19.89
C PRO A 357 -4.65 14.74 -19.67
N ILE A 358 -4.24 15.48 -18.62
CA ILE A 358 -4.79 16.81 -18.32
C ILE A 358 -4.35 17.82 -19.38
N ALA A 359 -3.10 17.77 -19.85
CA ALA A 359 -2.59 18.63 -20.89
C ALA A 359 -3.36 18.45 -22.22
N LEU A 360 -3.84 17.23 -22.52
CA LEU A 360 -4.68 16.98 -23.68
C LEU A 360 -6.08 17.61 -23.58
N VAL A 361 -6.51 18.01 -22.39
CA VAL A 361 -7.83 18.63 -22.14
C VAL A 361 -7.84 20.12 -22.49
N ASP A 362 -6.68 20.77 -22.41
CA ASP A 362 -6.55 22.24 -22.58
C ASP A 362 -6.18 22.65 -24.01
N ASP A 363 -5.63 21.74 -24.85
CA ASP A 363 -5.21 21.99 -26.25
C ASP A 363 -6.12 21.28 -27.27
N GLU A 364 -6.02 21.67 -28.56
CA GLU A 364 -6.60 20.85 -29.64
C GLU A 364 -5.94 19.47 -29.66
N VAL A 365 -6.70 18.45 -29.23
CA VAL A 365 -6.19 17.08 -29.11
C VAL A 365 -5.93 16.51 -30.48
N THR A 366 -4.65 16.37 -30.81
CA THR A 366 -4.22 15.69 -32.04
C THR A 366 -4.17 14.17 -31.82
N ASP A 367 -4.48 13.40 -32.88
CA ASP A 367 -4.34 11.94 -32.86
C ASP A 367 -2.91 11.52 -32.48
N SER A 368 -1.90 12.29 -32.89
CA SER A 368 -0.49 12.06 -32.53
C SER A 368 -0.24 12.13 -31.03
N ALA A 369 -0.79 13.16 -30.36
CA ALA A 369 -0.65 13.31 -28.91
C ALA A 369 -1.32 12.14 -28.15
N VAL A 370 -2.48 11.72 -28.62
CA VAL A 370 -3.20 10.54 -28.08
C VAL A 370 -2.41 9.24 -28.32
N ARG A 371 -1.86 9.03 -29.54
CA ARG A 371 -1.02 7.86 -29.84
C ARG A 371 0.20 7.79 -28.93
N ARG A 372 0.87 8.92 -28.71
CA ARG A 372 2.02 9.00 -27.81
C ARG A 372 1.65 8.67 -26.37
N LEU A 373 0.50 9.16 -25.88
CA LEU A 373 0.03 8.84 -24.55
C LEU A 373 -0.28 7.33 -24.39
N LEU A 374 -1.03 6.75 -25.35
CA LEU A 374 -1.36 5.33 -25.37
C LEU A 374 -0.11 4.46 -25.42
N PHE A 375 0.86 4.83 -26.25
CA PHE A 375 2.14 4.14 -26.35
C PHE A 375 2.94 4.18 -25.04
N ASP A 376 3.09 5.37 -24.43
CA ASP A 376 3.91 5.54 -23.22
C ASP A 376 3.25 4.89 -21.99
N ALA A 377 1.92 4.96 -21.88
CA ALA A 377 1.17 4.33 -20.80
C ALA A 377 1.03 2.80 -20.99
N GLY A 378 0.83 2.34 -22.24
CA GLY A 378 0.61 0.93 -22.55
C GLY A 378 -0.60 0.38 -21.80
N ASN A 379 -0.44 -0.79 -21.17
CA ASN A 379 -1.52 -1.44 -20.41
C ASN A 379 -1.93 -0.68 -19.14
N ASP A 380 -1.15 0.30 -18.67
CA ASP A 380 -1.43 1.06 -17.46
C ASP A 380 -2.27 2.33 -17.73
N ILE A 381 -2.81 2.48 -18.96
CA ILE A 381 -3.54 3.68 -19.38
C ILE A 381 -4.80 3.92 -18.55
N ASP A 382 -5.53 2.87 -18.19
CA ASP A 382 -6.78 3.00 -17.44
C ASP A 382 -6.49 3.48 -16.00
N ASP A 383 -5.44 2.97 -15.36
CA ASP A 383 -4.98 3.42 -14.04
C ASP A 383 -4.41 4.85 -14.09
N LEU A 384 -3.70 5.20 -15.16
CA LEU A 384 -3.23 6.57 -15.39
C LEU A 384 -4.41 7.53 -15.50
N MET A 385 -5.44 7.17 -16.26
CA MET A 385 -6.65 7.98 -16.40
C MET A 385 -7.39 8.12 -15.08
N LEU A 386 -7.45 7.05 -14.25
CA LEU A 386 -8.04 7.12 -12.92
C LEU A 386 -7.27 8.09 -12.02
N LEU A 387 -5.94 7.99 -11.99
CA LEU A 387 -5.07 8.90 -11.22
C LEU A 387 -5.26 10.35 -11.65
N CYS A 388 -5.28 10.63 -12.95
CA CYS A 388 -5.45 11.99 -13.47
C CYS A 388 -6.84 12.57 -13.12
N ASN A 389 -7.90 11.76 -13.19
CA ASN A 389 -9.22 12.18 -12.75
C ASN A 389 -9.26 12.48 -11.24
N ALA A 390 -8.53 11.67 -10.44
CA ALA A 390 -8.41 11.87 -9.00
C ALA A 390 -7.67 13.18 -8.65
N ASP A 391 -6.71 13.59 -9.48
CA ASP A 391 -5.95 14.85 -9.32
C ASP A 391 -6.76 16.11 -9.68
N ILE A 392 -7.89 15.98 -10.38
CA ILE A 392 -8.78 17.11 -10.65
C ILE A 392 -9.43 17.57 -9.34
N THR A 393 -8.71 18.38 -8.58
CA THR A 393 -9.13 18.96 -7.30
C THR A 393 -9.12 20.48 -7.39
N SER A 394 -10.26 21.09 -7.41
CA SER A 394 -10.40 22.56 -7.37
C SER A 394 -11.53 22.94 -6.43
N LYS A 395 -11.36 24.08 -5.74
CA LYS A 395 -12.45 24.67 -4.93
C LYS A 395 -13.56 25.28 -5.78
N ASN A 396 -13.36 25.41 -7.11
CA ASN A 396 -14.36 25.91 -8.05
C ASN A 396 -15.11 24.76 -8.72
N PRO A 397 -16.39 24.48 -8.35
CA PRO A 397 -17.16 23.39 -8.92
C PRO A 397 -17.37 23.47 -10.42
N ALA A 398 -17.51 24.68 -10.97
CA ALA A 398 -17.68 24.89 -12.41
C ALA A 398 -16.41 24.49 -13.19
N LYS A 399 -15.23 24.82 -12.64
CA LYS A 399 -13.94 24.39 -13.21
C LYS A 399 -13.79 22.87 -13.17
N VAL A 400 -14.14 22.23 -12.04
CA VAL A 400 -14.10 20.76 -11.90
C VAL A 400 -15.03 20.09 -12.91
N ALA A 401 -16.28 20.58 -13.03
CA ALA A 401 -17.25 20.04 -13.98
C ALA A 401 -16.77 20.18 -15.44
N ARG A 402 -16.13 21.30 -15.80
CA ARG A 402 -15.56 21.50 -17.12
C ARG A 402 -14.42 20.51 -17.39
N LEU A 403 -13.47 20.42 -16.47
CA LEU A 403 -12.32 19.51 -16.61
C LEU A 403 -12.76 18.04 -16.74
N ARG A 404 -13.76 17.63 -15.96
CA ARG A 404 -14.30 16.25 -16.05
C ARG A 404 -14.99 15.98 -17.39
N ARG A 405 -15.77 16.93 -17.93
CA ARG A 405 -16.37 16.75 -19.26
C ARG A 405 -15.31 16.60 -20.34
N ASN A 406 -14.28 17.45 -20.30
CA ASN A 406 -13.19 17.38 -21.27
C ASN A 406 -12.40 16.08 -21.11
N PHE A 407 -12.28 15.56 -19.87
CA PHE A 407 -11.61 14.30 -19.58
C PHE A 407 -12.38 13.09 -20.17
N GLU A 408 -13.71 13.08 -20.11
CA GLU A 408 -14.53 12.06 -20.78
C GLU A 408 -14.35 12.11 -22.30
N TRP A 409 -14.31 13.31 -22.89
CA TRP A 409 -14.02 13.44 -24.32
C TRP A 409 -12.62 12.92 -24.69
N VAL A 410 -11.59 13.11 -23.87
CA VAL A 410 -10.27 12.51 -24.08
C VAL A 410 -10.35 10.98 -24.05
N LYS A 411 -11.13 10.40 -23.14
CA LYS A 411 -11.34 8.95 -23.11
C LYS A 411 -12.00 8.41 -24.39
N GLU A 412 -13.02 9.09 -24.88
CA GLU A 412 -13.68 8.73 -26.14
C GLU A 412 -12.67 8.78 -27.30
N LYS A 413 -11.88 9.86 -27.40
CA LYS A 413 -10.85 10.00 -28.42
C LYS A 413 -9.76 8.94 -28.34
N MET A 414 -9.38 8.55 -27.12
CA MET A 414 -8.43 7.46 -26.91
C MET A 414 -8.99 6.13 -27.39
N ALA A 415 -10.29 5.85 -27.11
CA ALA A 415 -10.93 4.63 -27.58
C ALA A 415 -11.00 4.56 -29.12
N GLU A 416 -11.26 5.69 -29.79
CA GLU A 416 -11.25 5.77 -31.26
C GLU A 416 -9.85 5.47 -31.85
N VAL A 417 -8.80 6.08 -31.28
CA VAL A 417 -7.43 5.90 -31.76
C VAL A 417 -6.95 4.46 -31.46
N GLU A 418 -7.25 3.92 -30.30
CA GLU A 418 -6.91 2.55 -29.94
C GLU A 418 -7.60 1.50 -30.83
N ALA A 419 -8.87 1.72 -31.17
CA ALA A 419 -9.60 0.84 -32.09
C ALA A 419 -8.99 0.82 -33.50
N LYS A 420 -8.35 1.93 -33.91
CA LYS A 420 -7.67 2.00 -35.22
C LYS A 420 -6.30 1.39 -35.20
N ASP A 421 -5.49 1.66 -34.16
CA ASP A 421 -4.05 1.51 -34.19
C ASP A 421 -3.52 0.42 -33.23
N ASN A 422 -4.37 -0.13 -32.32
CA ASN A 422 -4.02 -1.17 -31.32
C ASN A 422 -2.71 -0.90 -30.54
N LEU A 423 -2.55 0.33 -30.05
CA LEU A 423 -1.28 0.85 -29.52
C LEU A 423 -0.90 0.30 -28.14
N ARG A 424 -1.87 -0.22 -27.35
CA ARG A 424 -1.59 -0.85 -26.04
C ARG A 424 -0.61 -2.02 -26.16
N ASN A 425 -0.72 -2.79 -27.25
CA ASN A 425 0.13 -3.94 -27.55
C ASN A 425 1.21 -3.63 -28.58
N TRP A 426 1.55 -2.36 -28.78
CA TRP A 426 2.44 -1.92 -29.84
C TRP A 426 3.83 -2.56 -29.75
N LYS A 427 4.28 -3.08 -30.89
CA LYS A 427 5.66 -3.53 -31.10
C LYS A 427 6.20 -2.82 -32.32
N ASN A 428 7.46 -2.36 -32.27
CA ASN A 428 8.07 -1.79 -33.45
C ASN A 428 8.02 -2.81 -34.59
N PRO A 429 7.39 -2.51 -35.74
CA PRO A 429 7.29 -3.46 -36.85
C PRO A 429 8.65 -3.84 -37.41
N ILE A 430 9.69 -2.99 -37.19
CA ILE A 430 11.06 -3.25 -37.63
C ILE A 430 11.89 -3.69 -36.40
N SER A 431 12.42 -4.93 -36.51
CA SER A 431 13.33 -5.51 -35.50
C SER A 431 14.79 -5.03 -35.71
N GLY A 432 15.60 -5.06 -34.65
CA GLY A 432 17.02 -4.77 -34.75
C GLY A 432 17.74 -5.79 -35.65
N ASP A 433 17.36 -7.06 -35.54
CA ASP A 433 17.92 -8.18 -36.36
C ASP A 433 17.62 -7.98 -37.84
N TYR A 434 16.41 -7.49 -38.15
CA TYR A 434 16.06 -7.16 -39.53
C TYR A 434 16.96 -6.05 -40.08
N ILE A 435 17.18 -4.96 -39.32
CA ILE A 435 18.06 -3.86 -39.75
C ILE A 435 19.50 -4.35 -39.96
N MET A 436 20.01 -5.13 -39.01
CA MET A 436 21.36 -5.70 -39.11
C MET A 436 21.52 -6.58 -40.35
N SER A 437 20.56 -7.46 -40.59
CA SER A 437 20.56 -8.36 -41.75
C SER A 437 20.44 -7.60 -43.08
N LEU A 438 19.57 -6.60 -43.12
CA LEU A 438 19.30 -5.79 -44.31
C LEU A 438 20.51 -4.99 -44.77
N PHE A 439 21.19 -4.33 -43.83
CA PHE A 439 22.30 -3.42 -44.11
C PHE A 439 23.69 -4.04 -43.88
N GLY A 440 23.76 -5.28 -43.41
CA GLY A 440 25.02 -5.96 -43.15
C GLY A 440 25.85 -5.32 -42.03
N ILE A 441 25.22 -4.69 -41.04
CA ILE A 441 25.88 -3.95 -39.96
C ILE A 441 25.84 -4.72 -38.61
N ALA A 442 26.90 -4.59 -37.84
CA ALA A 442 26.94 -5.10 -36.47
C ALA A 442 26.05 -4.27 -35.51
N PRO A 443 25.70 -4.82 -34.34
CA PRO A 443 24.98 -4.05 -33.33
C PRO A 443 25.65 -2.68 -33.04
N CYS A 444 24.91 -1.60 -33.28
CA CYS A 444 25.43 -0.24 -33.12
C CYS A 444 24.29 0.75 -32.78
N HIS A 445 24.68 1.97 -32.42
CA HIS A 445 23.74 3.05 -32.06
C HIS A 445 22.76 3.41 -33.19
N THR A 446 23.19 3.30 -34.44
CA THR A 446 22.39 3.60 -35.65
C THR A 446 21.11 2.75 -35.72
N ILE A 447 21.17 1.48 -35.31
CA ILE A 447 20.01 0.59 -35.27
C ILE A 447 18.93 1.16 -34.31
N GLY A 448 19.36 1.63 -33.13
CA GLY A 448 18.48 2.28 -32.18
C GLY A 448 17.84 3.56 -32.74
N GLN A 449 18.63 4.38 -33.44
CA GLN A 449 18.15 5.61 -34.06
C GLN A 449 17.13 5.33 -35.17
N LEU A 450 17.36 4.37 -36.05
CA LEU A 450 16.42 4.00 -37.10
C LEU A 450 15.11 3.46 -36.52
N LYS A 451 15.17 2.62 -35.50
CA LYS A 451 13.97 2.14 -34.80
C LYS A 451 13.19 3.27 -34.14
N GLU A 452 13.88 4.24 -33.54
CA GLU A 452 13.26 5.40 -32.92
C GLU A 452 12.61 6.34 -33.96
N MET A 453 13.23 6.53 -35.13
CA MET A 453 12.66 7.29 -36.25
C MET A 453 11.37 6.63 -36.76
N VAL A 454 11.37 5.32 -36.99
CA VAL A 454 10.17 4.58 -37.41
C VAL A 454 9.05 4.72 -36.38
N LYS A 455 9.38 4.51 -35.09
CA LYS A 455 8.41 4.68 -34.00
C LYS A 455 7.78 6.07 -34.03
N ASN A 456 8.59 7.12 -34.10
CA ASN A 456 8.11 8.48 -34.11
C ASN A 456 7.24 8.78 -35.34
N ALA A 457 7.61 8.31 -36.52
CA ALA A 457 6.84 8.48 -37.75
C ALA A 457 5.45 7.82 -37.67
N ILE A 458 5.34 6.64 -37.03
CA ILE A 458 4.06 5.97 -36.79
C ILE A 458 3.24 6.75 -35.78
N LEU A 459 3.82 7.12 -34.64
CA LEU A 459 3.11 7.85 -33.58
C LEU A 459 2.63 9.24 -34.05
N ASP A 460 3.41 9.89 -34.94
CA ASP A 460 3.02 11.19 -35.53
C ASP A 460 2.05 11.04 -36.71
N GLY A 461 1.73 9.80 -37.11
CA GLY A 461 0.82 9.53 -38.23
C GLY A 461 1.42 9.87 -39.61
N VAL A 462 2.73 10.02 -39.71
CA VAL A 462 3.46 10.24 -40.98
C VAL A 462 3.38 9.00 -41.86
N ILE A 463 3.43 7.81 -41.21
CA ILE A 463 3.27 6.53 -41.88
C ILE A 463 2.25 5.66 -41.11
N PRO A 464 1.51 4.78 -41.80
CA PRO A 464 0.62 3.83 -41.15
C PRO A 464 1.41 2.77 -40.36
N TYR A 465 0.74 2.15 -39.36
CA TYR A 465 1.32 1.09 -38.54
C TYR A 465 1.30 -0.25 -39.29
N THR A 466 2.14 -0.36 -40.33
CA THR A 466 2.35 -1.61 -41.11
C THR A 466 3.84 -1.85 -41.32
N PHE A 467 4.22 -3.10 -41.55
CA PHE A 467 5.62 -3.44 -41.81
C PHE A 467 6.14 -2.78 -43.11
N GLU A 468 5.33 -2.80 -44.18
CA GLU A 468 5.70 -2.28 -45.49
C GLU A 468 5.99 -0.78 -45.45
N ALA A 469 5.11 0.01 -44.78
CA ALA A 469 5.31 1.46 -44.64
C ALA A 469 6.52 1.79 -43.74
N ALA A 470 6.69 1.01 -42.66
CA ALA A 470 7.82 1.16 -41.75
C ALA A 470 9.15 0.81 -42.41
N ASP A 471 9.21 -0.25 -43.21
CA ASP A 471 10.39 -0.67 -43.94
C ASP A 471 10.78 0.38 -44.99
N ALA A 472 9.82 0.81 -45.82
CA ALA A 472 10.06 1.86 -46.82
C ALA A 472 10.59 3.16 -46.18
N TYR A 473 9.98 3.61 -45.09
CA TYR A 473 10.43 4.80 -44.36
C TYR A 473 11.83 4.60 -43.77
N MET A 474 12.08 3.46 -43.13
CA MET A 474 13.37 3.13 -42.52
C MET A 474 14.49 3.10 -43.56
N ARG A 475 14.28 2.47 -44.74
CA ARG A 475 15.26 2.42 -45.84
C ARG A 475 15.59 3.85 -46.33
N ALA A 476 14.58 4.67 -46.59
CA ALA A 476 14.77 6.04 -47.02
C ALA A 476 15.60 6.87 -46.01
N ARG A 477 15.31 6.74 -44.71
CA ARG A 477 16.06 7.43 -43.64
C ARG A 477 17.47 6.87 -43.43
N ALA A 478 17.65 5.55 -43.60
CA ALA A 478 18.96 4.93 -43.52
C ALA A 478 19.90 5.39 -44.61
N GLU A 479 19.40 5.57 -45.85
CA GLU A 479 20.17 6.12 -46.94
C GLU A 479 20.46 7.63 -46.79
N GLU A 480 19.42 8.41 -46.49
CA GLU A 480 19.51 9.87 -46.37
C GLU A 480 20.45 10.35 -45.25
N ILE A 481 20.39 9.71 -44.08
CA ILE A 481 21.07 10.16 -42.85
C ILE A 481 22.40 9.46 -42.62
N PHE A 482 22.44 8.15 -42.92
CA PHE A 482 23.58 7.29 -42.57
C PHE A 482 24.32 6.76 -43.78
N GLY A 483 23.83 7.01 -45.00
CA GLY A 483 24.44 6.51 -46.26
C GLY A 483 24.39 4.97 -46.37
N LEU A 484 23.48 4.31 -45.63
CA LEU A 484 23.33 2.86 -45.61
C LEU A 484 22.49 2.42 -46.79
N GLN A 485 22.98 1.41 -47.53
CA GLN A 485 22.25 0.74 -48.60
C GLN A 485 22.07 -0.76 -48.28
N PRO A 486 20.96 -1.39 -48.70
CA PRO A 486 20.75 -2.82 -48.50
C PRO A 486 21.86 -3.64 -49.12
N VAL A 487 22.33 -4.66 -48.39
CA VAL A 487 23.42 -5.57 -48.86
C VAL A 487 22.92 -6.53 -49.92
N ARG A 488 21.62 -6.78 -50.01
CA ARG A 488 20.96 -7.57 -51.06
C ARG A 488 19.81 -6.75 -51.62
N PRO A 489 19.85 -6.37 -52.89
CA PRO A 489 18.63 -5.91 -53.55
C PRO A 489 17.65 -7.08 -53.64
N GLU A 490 16.38 -6.87 -53.29
CA GLU A 490 15.30 -7.81 -53.59
C GLU A 490 15.14 -8.03 -55.09
#